data_03f4035fc4b0df289a701cca13fefbe9
#
_entry.id   03f4035fc4b0df289a701cca13fefbe9
#
_cell.length_a   1.000
_cell.length_b   1.000
_cell.length_c   1.000
_cell.angle_alpha   90.00
_cell.angle_beta   90.00
_cell.angle_gamma   90.00
#
_symmetry.space_group_name_H-M   'P 1'
#
loop_
_entity.id
_entity.type
_entity.pdbx_description
1 polymer ?
#
loop_
_entity_poly.entity_id
_entity_poly.type
_entity_poly.pdbx_seq_one_letter_code
_entity_poly.pdbx_strand_id
1 'polypeptide(L)'
;MDMLAELRAIVGENNVLTEEADTAGYLVDWSNRFFGKTPAVVRPGNTEEVAQVLAWANRTGTPVVPQSGNTSLVGGGTPSPKGDAILLSLSRMNKIEEIDAVNDTMTVQAGVVLEKAQQAAKEAGRLFPLSFAAEGTACLGGCIATNAGGTAVLRYGNTRDLVLGMEVVLADGRVVNMMRGLRKDNTGYDLKQLFISSEGTLGVITRAVVKLFNLPQTTCTALVGVEDPHKACELLASVKTAAGPALTGFELMQAKCIERVGEQIESVTLPGDVSSAPWWCLVELSYARDPGCNPLESILEKQFEGGNVIDAFLSNSVKDSQTFWAIRESIPSADAHVGGNLHNDVSIEISDIAAFVDEALAALNARFDWIDPSVFGHLGDGNLHFNIGSIPPNLAFENEEGIRETVYEVVSRHNGSISAEHGIGQLKRAHFLKLKDPLELELMGAIKRALDPKGILNPGKLLAD
;
A
#
# COMPACT_ATOMS: atom_id res chain seq x y z
N MET A 1 -7.09 -32.16 24.31
CA MET A 1 -5.90 -31.48 24.86
C MET A 1 -6.21 -29.97 24.90
N ASP A 2 -5.67 -29.29 25.85
CA ASP A 2 -5.86 -27.83 25.95
C ASP A 2 -5.18 -27.12 24.75
N MET A 3 -5.93 -26.30 24.06
CA MET A 3 -5.47 -25.51 22.91
C MET A 3 -4.16 -24.76 23.22
N LEU A 4 -4.12 -24.06 24.35
CA LEU A 4 -2.97 -23.27 24.75
C LEU A 4 -1.73 -24.13 25.01
N ALA A 5 -1.91 -25.30 25.62
CA ALA A 5 -0.81 -26.22 25.88
C ALA A 5 -0.20 -26.76 24.58
N GLU A 6 -1.03 -27.09 23.56
CA GLU A 6 -0.54 -27.54 22.26
C GLU A 6 0.22 -26.42 21.53
N LEU A 7 -0.32 -25.19 21.50
CA LEU A 7 0.32 -24.05 20.86
C LEU A 7 1.65 -23.66 21.56
N ARG A 8 1.69 -23.69 22.90
CA ARG A 8 2.91 -23.45 23.69
C ARG A 8 3.98 -24.50 23.44
N ALA A 9 3.59 -25.75 23.23
CA ALA A 9 4.53 -26.81 22.85
C ALA A 9 5.19 -26.58 21.48
N ILE A 10 4.53 -25.88 20.56
CA ILE A 10 5.04 -25.57 19.23
C ILE A 10 5.97 -24.35 19.27
N VAL A 11 5.51 -23.21 19.80
CA VAL A 11 6.23 -21.95 19.69
C VAL A 11 6.96 -21.52 20.97
N GLY A 12 6.83 -22.29 22.04
CA GLY A 12 7.35 -21.96 23.38
C GLY A 12 6.38 -21.12 24.22
N GLU A 13 6.47 -21.27 25.54
CA GLU A 13 5.54 -20.71 26.53
C GLU A 13 5.34 -19.18 26.36
N ASN A 14 6.45 -18.43 26.23
CA ASN A 14 6.44 -16.96 26.16
C ASN A 14 5.96 -16.40 24.80
N ASN A 15 5.61 -17.26 23.85
CA ASN A 15 5.23 -16.88 22.49
C ASN A 15 3.74 -17.14 22.20
N VAL A 16 2.97 -17.51 23.21
CA VAL A 16 1.51 -17.59 23.17
C VAL A 16 0.97 -16.59 24.19
N LEU A 17 0.53 -15.43 23.70
CA LEU A 17 0.01 -14.35 24.52
C LEU A 17 -1.49 -14.49 24.71
N THR A 18 -1.97 -14.38 25.95
CA THR A 18 -3.39 -14.52 26.31
C THR A 18 -3.90 -13.36 27.14
N GLU A 19 -3.00 -12.64 27.80
CA GLU A 19 -3.37 -11.51 28.64
C GLU A 19 -3.79 -10.30 27.80
N GLU A 20 -4.83 -9.60 28.20
CA GLU A 20 -5.38 -8.45 27.47
C GLU A 20 -4.33 -7.35 27.23
N ALA A 21 -3.51 -7.05 28.23
CA ALA A 21 -2.45 -6.06 28.12
C ALA A 21 -1.42 -6.39 27.02
N ASP A 22 -1.14 -7.70 26.80
CA ASP A 22 -0.17 -8.16 25.81
C ASP A 22 -0.78 -8.30 24.41
N THR A 23 -2.09 -8.48 24.32
CA THR A 23 -2.79 -8.74 23.04
C THR A 23 -3.43 -7.50 22.42
N ALA A 24 -3.72 -6.46 23.22
CA ALA A 24 -4.48 -5.27 22.79
C ALA A 24 -3.94 -4.64 21.49
N GLY A 25 -2.62 -4.48 21.36
CA GLY A 25 -2.00 -3.89 20.17
C GLY A 25 -2.13 -4.71 18.88
N TYR A 26 -2.49 -6.00 18.97
CA TYR A 26 -2.73 -6.87 17.82
C TYR A 26 -4.19 -6.86 17.35
N LEU A 27 -5.12 -6.40 18.20
CA LEU A 27 -6.56 -6.55 18.01
C LEU A 27 -7.26 -5.33 17.43
N VAL A 28 -6.53 -4.25 17.23
CA VAL A 28 -7.04 -3.01 16.65
C VAL A 28 -6.26 -2.72 15.37
N ASP A 29 -6.95 -2.41 14.27
CA ASP A 29 -6.29 -1.99 13.04
C ASP A 29 -5.77 -0.54 13.15
N TRP A 30 -4.91 -0.17 12.21
CA TRP A 30 -4.31 1.17 12.22
C TRP A 30 -5.34 2.31 12.10
N SER A 31 -6.45 2.06 11.41
CA SER A 31 -7.53 3.04 11.23
C SER A 31 -8.40 3.24 12.49
N ASN A 32 -8.22 2.43 13.53
CA ASN A 32 -9.07 2.38 14.73
C ASN A 32 -10.56 2.12 14.42
N ARG A 33 -10.85 1.42 13.31
CA ARG A 33 -12.21 1.10 12.88
C ARG A 33 -12.61 -0.35 13.14
N PHE A 34 -11.63 -1.24 13.19
CA PHE A 34 -11.85 -2.68 13.39
C PHE A 34 -11.24 -3.12 14.71
N PHE A 35 -12.09 -3.71 15.55
CA PHE A 35 -11.72 -4.21 16.88
C PHE A 35 -12.01 -5.72 16.92
N GLY A 36 -10.96 -6.50 17.03
CA GLY A 36 -11.04 -7.95 17.06
C GLY A 36 -10.99 -8.54 18.45
N LYS A 37 -11.21 -9.87 18.52
CA LYS A 37 -10.96 -10.70 19.68
C LYS A 37 -10.23 -11.97 19.27
N THR A 38 -9.38 -12.48 20.14
CA THR A 38 -8.66 -13.74 19.92
C THR A 38 -8.50 -14.50 21.24
N PRO A 39 -8.56 -15.83 21.25
CA PRO A 39 -8.18 -16.59 22.43
C PRO A 39 -6.67 -16.59 22.68
N ALA A 40 -5.85 -16.33 21.63
CA ALA A 40 -4.40 -16.24 21.76
C ALA A 40 -3.75 -15.53 20.57
N VAL A 41 -2.68 -14.79 20.83
CA VAL A 41 -1.71 -14.35 19.84
C VAL A 41 -0.53 -15.30 19.86
N VAL A 42 -0.31 -16.00 18.74
CA VAL A 42 0.76 -16.99 18.57
C VAL A 42 1.88 -16.38 17.73
N ARG A 43 3.11 -16.41 18.24
CA ARG A 43 4.27 -15.77 17.63
C ARG A 43 5.35 -16.77 17.23
N PRO A 44 5.25 -17.44 16.07
CA PRO A 44 6.28 -18.33 15.58
C PRO A 44 7.57 -17.59 15.25
N GLY A 45 8.73 -18.24 15.42
CA GLY A 45 10.06 -17.68 15.15
C GLY A 45 10.69 -18.18 13.86
N ASN A 46 10.08 -19.16 13.19
CA ASN A 46 10.58 -19.77 11.96
C ASN A 46 9.45 -20.45 11.18
N THR A 47 9.73 -20.85 9.94
CA THR A 47 8.76 -21.50 9.03
C THR A 47 8.21 -22.81 9.59
N GLU A 48 9.02 -23.60 10.27
CA GLU A 48 8.62 -24.88 10.84
C GLU A 48 7.56 -24.68 11.94
N GLU A 49 7.75 -23.69 12.82
CA GLU A 49 6.75 -23.34 13.83
C GLU A 49 5.44 -22.86 13.19
N VAL A 50 5.50 -22.05 12.10
CA VAL A 50 4.31 -21.65 11.32
C VAL A 50 3.60 -22.87 10.75
N ALA A 51 4.36 -23.82 10.16
CA ALA A 51 3.83 -25.04 9.58
C ALA A 51 3.11 -25.92 10.63
N GLN A 52 3.70 -26.06 11.81
CA GLN A 52 3.10 -26.83 12.91
C GLN A 52 1.83 -26.17 13.47
N VAL A 53 1.82 -24.83 13.61
CA VAL A 53 0.61 -24.08 14.03
C VAL A 53 -0.51 -24.23 13.01
N LEU A 54 -0.22 -24.10 11.70
CA LEU A 54 -1.24 -24.25 10.65
C LEU A 54 -1.73 -25.72 10.55
N ALA A 55 -0.85 -26.71 10.65
CA ALA A 55 -1.25 -28.12 10.71
C ALA A 55 -2.16 -28.41 11.91
N TRP A 56 -1.85 -27.82 13.08
CA TRP A 56 -2.70 -27.87 14.27
C TRP A 56 -4.07 -27.21 14.01
N ALA A 57 -4.07 -26.00 13.46
CA ALA A 57 -5.29 -25.25 13.14
C ALA A 57 -6.18 -26.00 12.13
N ASN A 58 -5.56 -26.59 11.10
CA ASN A 58 -6.26 -27.42 10.13
C ASN A 58 -6.86 -28.68 10.77
N ARG A 59 -6.14 -29.35 11.68
CA ARG A 59 -6.65 -30.52 12.39
C ARG A 59 -7.87 -30.18 13.25
N THR A 60 -7.81 -29.09 13.99
CA THR A 60 -8.85 -28.65 14.94
C THR A 60 -9.99 -27.88 14.30
N GLY A 61 -9.82 -27.39 13.06
CA GLY A 61 -10.75 -26.48 12.41
C GLY A 61 -10.73 -25.06 12.99
N THR A 62 -9.64 -24.68 13.68
CA THR A 62 -9.51 -23.35 14.30
C THR A 62 -9.11 -22.32 13.24
N PRO A 63 -9.85 -21.21 13.08
CA PRO A 63 -9.46 -20.14 12.17
C PRO A 63 -8.17 -19.44 12.60
N VAL A 64 -7.41 -18.96 11.61
CA VAL A 64 -6.13 -18.26 11.80
C VAL A 64 -6.13 -16.93 11.06
N VAL A 65 -5.84 -15.85 11.76
CA VAL A 65 -5.63 -14.54 11.17
C VAL A 65 -4.13 -14.24 11.16
N PRO A 66 -3.45 -14.30 10.01
CA PRO A 66 -2.04 -13.92 9.91
C PRO A 66 -1.90 -12.41 10.00
N GLN A 67 -0.90 -11.97 10.77
CA GLN A 67 -0.60 -10.55 10.95
C GLN A 67 0.91 -10.34 10.90
N SER A 68 1.34 -9.30 10.18
CA SER A 68 2.73 -8.86 10.11
C SER A 68 2.91 -7.52 10.83
N GLY A 69 2.95 -6.39 10.12
CA GLY A 69 3.15 -5.07 10.71
C GLY A 69 1.91 -4.39 11.32
N ASN A 70 0.72 -4.96 11.16
CA ASN A 70 -0.58 -4.42 11.60
C ASN A 70 -0.87 -2.98 11.12
N THR A 71 -0.49 -2.65 9.89
CA THR A 71 -0.66 -1.32 9.27
C THR A 71 -1.87 -1.25 8.31
N SER A 72 -2.75 -2.25 8.32
CA SER A 72 -3.92 -2.29 7.45
C SER A 72 -4.92 -1.18 7.76
N LEU A 73 -5.45 -0.55 6.70
CA LEU A 73 -6.53 0.45 6.75
C LEU A 73 -7.93 -0.16 6.51
N VAL A 74 -7.99 -1.46 6.23
CA VAL A 74 -9.21 -2.18 5.84
C VAL A 74 -9.52 -3.37 6.75
N GLY A 75 -8.86 -3.47 7.90
CA GLY A 75 -9.05 -4.55 8.87
C GLY A 75 -8.53 -5.92 8.38
N GLY A 76 -7.58 -5.95 7.43
CA GLY A 76 -7.07 -7.18 6.82
C GLY A 76 -6.39 -8.14 7.79
N GLY A 77 -5.65 -7.62 8.77
CA GLY A 77 -4.96 -8.40 9.82
C GLY A 77 -5.70 -8.45 11.16
N THR A 78 -6.93 -7.95 11.25
CA THR A 78 -7.70 -7.90 12.50
C THR A 78 -8.70 -9.06 12.58
N PRO A 79 -8.70 -9.86 13.67
CA PRO A 79 -9.65 -10.93 13.85
C PRO A 79 -11.10 -10.45 13.95
N SER A 80 -12.05 -11.37 13.76
CA SER A 80 -13.47 -11.13 14.02
C SER A 80 -13.71 -10.82 15.51
N PRO A 81 -14.71 -9.98 15.86
CA PRO A 81 -15.16 -9.79 17.25
C PRO A 81 -15.70 -11.05 17.91
N LYS A 82 -15.94 -12.15 17.15
CA LYS A 82 -16.40 -13.44 17.70
C LYS A 82 -15.38 -14.09 18.64
N GLY A 83 -14.07 -13.86 18.42
CA GLY A 83 -13.02 -14.42 19.26
C GLY A 83 -12.78 -15.92 19.05
N ASP A 84 -13.11 -16.45 17.87
CA ASP A 84 -12.96 -17.87 17.50
C ASP A 84 -11.66 -18.15 16.73
N ALA A 85 -10.96 -17.13 16.27
CA ALA A 85 -9.71 -17.24 15.53
C ALA A 85 -8.50 -16.96 16.41
N ILE A 86 -7.43 -17.75 16.26
CA ILE A 86 -6.11 -17.35 16.77
C ILE A 86 -5.48 -16.32 15.86
N LEU A 87 -4.70 -15.39 16.43
CA LEU A 87 -3.89 -14.45 15.66
C LEU A 87 -2.47 -15.00 15.53
N LEU A 88 -1.97 -15.14 14.30
CA LEU A 88 -0.62 -15.60 13.99
C LEU A 88 0.27 -14.42 13.63
N SER A 89 1.08 -13.95 14.59
CA SER A 89 1.98 -12.81 14.38
C SER A 89 3.35 -13.24 13.90
N LEU A 90 3.79 -12.69 12.78
CA LEU A 90 5.11 -12.95 12.17
C LEU A 90 6.23 -12.05 12.72
N SER A 91 5.98 -11.26 13.75
CA SER A 91 6.91 -10.25 14.28
C SER A 91 8.27 -10.80 14.73
N ARG A 92 8.36 -12.08 15.10
CA ARG A 92 9.65 -12.74 15.45
C ARG A 92 10.46 -13.18 14.24
N MET A 93 9.84 -13.29 13.06
CA MET A 93 10.50 -13.66 11.80
C MET A 93 11.04 -12.42 11.10
N ASN A 94 12.02 -11.75 11.70
CA ASN A 94 12.48 -10.40 11.35
C ASN A 94 13.94 -10.32 10.92
N LYS A 95 14.50 -11.40 10.37
CA LYS A 95 15.89 -11.45 9.92
C LYS A 95 15.98 -11.10 8.42
N ILE A 96 16.97 -10.28 8.09
CA ILE A 96 17.54 -10.16 6.75
C ILE A 96 18.60 -11.26 6.67
N GLU A 97 18.37 -12.26 5.82
CA GLU A 97 19.20 -13.46 5.79
C GLU A 97 20.41 -13.31 4.90
N GLU A 98 20.25 -12.59 3.76
CA GLU A 98 21.29 -12.38 2.79
C GLU A 98 21.04 -11.12 1.95
N ILE A 99 22.09 -10.42 1.58
CA ILE A 99 22.10 -9.39 0.53
C ILE A 99 23.19 -9.77 -0.48
N ASP A 100 22.75 -10.15 -1.69
CA ASP A 100 23.61 -10.44 -2.82
C ASP A 100 23.66 -9.23 -3.76
N ALA A 101 24.73 -8.43 -3.62
CA ALA A 101 24.95 -7.24 -4.43
C ALA A 101 25.37 -7.55 -5.88
N VAL A 102 25.74 -8.78 -6.21
CA VAL A 102 26.06 -9.20 -7.59
C VAL A 102 24.78 -9.55 -8.33
N ASN A 103 23.87 -10.26 -7.66
CA ASN A 103 22.58 -10.63 -8.21
C ASN A 103 21.51 -9.54 -8.04
N ASP A 104 21.82 -8.47 -7.29
CA ASP A 104 20.89 -7.40 -6.89
C ASP A 104 19.62 -7.99 -6.23
N THR A 105 19.82 -8.79 -5.17
CA THR A 105 18.74 -9.41 -4.41
C THR A 105 18.96 -9.32 -2.91
N MET A 106 17.86 -9.38 -2.18
CA MET A 106 17.87 -9.50 -0.72
C MET A 106 16.89 -10.60 -0.30
N THR A 107 17.33 -11.50 0.57
CA THR A 107 16.52 -12.56 1.18
C THR A 107 16.11 -12.14 2.58
N VAL A 108 14.80 -12.12 2.83
CA VAL A 108 14.22 -11.61 4.07
C VAL A 108 13.14 -12.53 4.61
N GLN A 109 12.93 -12.48 5.93
CA GLN A 109 11.78 -13.05 6.59
C GLN A 109 10.59 -12.08 6.57
N ALA A 110 9.37 -12.59 6.66
CA ALA A 110 8.13 -11.84 6.48
C ALA A 110 7.87 -10.73 7.51
N GLY A 111 8.44 -10.83 8.70
CA GLY A 111 8.34 -9.83 9.77
C GLY A 111 9.44 -8.76 9.74
N VAL A 112 10.28 -8.72 8.70
CA VAL A 112 11.25 -7.63 8.52
C VAL A 112 10.50 -6.33 8.24
N VAL A 113 10.76 -5.30 9.04
CA VAL A 113 10.20 -3.96 8.87
C VAL A 113 10.76 -3.34 7.59
N LEU A 114 9.92 -2.68 6.81
CA LEU A 114 10.27 -2.12 5.50
C LEU A 114 11.45 -1.16 5.59
N GLU A 115 11.43 -0.20 6.50
CA GLU A 115 12.52 0.76 6.73
C GLU A 115 13.85 0.07 7.04
N LYS A 116 13.84 -1.05 7.78
CA LYS A 116 15.05 -1.83 8.05
C LYS A 116 15.59 -2.51 6.79
N ALA A 117 14.70 -2.99 5.92
CA ALA A 117 15.10 -3.57 4.64
C ALA A 117 15.71 -2.52 3.71
N GLN A 118 15.14 -1.32 3.65
CA GLN A 118 15.66 -0.18 2.90
C GLN A 118 17.04 0.24 3.41
N GLN A 119 17.17 0.38 4.73
CA GLN A 119 18.45 0.76 5.36
C GLN A 119 19.55 -0.27 5.09
N ALA A 120 19.26 -1.56 5.23
CA ALA A 120 20.22 -2.62 4.95
C ALA A 120 20.62 -2.67 3.47
N ALA A 121 19.69 -2.46 2.56
CA ALA A 121 20.00 -2.32 1.13
C ALA A 121 20.92 -1.13 0.87
N LYS A 122 20.64 0.03 1.48
CA LYS A 122 21.45 1.24 1.36
C LYS A 122 22.88 1.04 1.88
N GLU A 123 23.05 0.38 3.01
CA GLU A 123 24.37 0.04 3.57
C GLU A 123 25.17 -0.90 2.64
N ALA A 124 24.48 -1.75 1.87
CA ALA A 124 25.08 -2.59 0.83
C ALA A 124 25.29 -1.85 -0.52
N GLY A 125 25.05 -0.54 -0.59
CA GLY A 125 25.16 0.27 -1.81
C GLY A 125 24.05 0.01 -2.82
N ARG A 126 22.89 -0.43 -2.35
CA ARG A 126 21.71 -0.76 -3.15
C ARG A 126 20.48 0.01 -2.68
N LEU A 127 19.47 0.05 -3.55
CA LEU A 127 18.14 0.61 -3.27
C LEU A 127 17.12 -0.54 -3.22
N PHE A 128 16.34 -0.59 -2.14
CA PHE A 128 15.07 -1.28 -2.13
C PHE A 128 13.96 -0.22 -2.29
N PRO A 129 13.27 -0.15 -3.44
CA PRO A 129 12.53 1.06 -3.85
C PRO A 129 11.09 1.14 -3.30
N LEU A 130 10.60 0.13 -2.58
CA LEU A 130 9.29 0.20 -1.94
C LEU A 130 9.34 1.23 -0.81
N SER A 131 8.48 2.27 -0.88
CA SER A 131 8.41 3.33 0.14
C SER A 131 7.01 3.92 0.18
N PHE A 132 6.43 4.00 1.37
CA PHE A 132 5.12 4.60 1.68
C PHE A 132 5.05 5.01 3.15
N ALA A 133 4.03 5.78 3.54
CA ALA A 133 3.96 6.43 4.86
C ALA A 133 4.14 5.51 6.08
N ALA A 134 3.78 4.24 6.00
CA ALA A 134 3.86 3.28 7.12
C ALA A 134 5.17 2.46 7.15
N GLU A 135 6.22 2.83 6.41
CA GLU A 135 7.46 2.05 6.27
C GLU A 135 8.18 1.73 7.59
N GLY A 136 8.03 2.60 8.61
CA GLY A 136 8.60 2.38 9.94
C GLY A 136 7.98 1.22 10.74
N THR A 137 6.82 0.70 10.32
CA THR A 137 6.10 -0.39 11.02
C THR A 137 5.59 -1.48 10.10
N ALA A 138 5.32 -1.18 8.85
CA ALA A 138 4.93 -2.18 7.85
C ALA A 138 6.02 -3.24 7.69
N CYS A 139 5.62 -4.51 7.57
CA CYS A 139 6.54 -5.62 7.39
C CYS A 139 6.39 -6.26 6.02
N LEU A 140 7.48 -6.77 5.45
CA LEU A 140 7.55 -7.25 4.08
C LEU A 140 6.53 -8.36 3.75
N GLY A 141 6.22 -9.26 4.67
CA GLY A 141 5.17 -10.26 4.47
C GLY A 141 3.79 -9.65 4.26
N GLY A 142 3.48 -8.57 4.99
CA GLY A 142 2.25 -7.78 4.80
C GLY A 142 2.25 -7.04 3.47
N CYS A 143 3.35 -6.36 3.13
CA CYS A 143 3.50 -5.66 1.84
C CYS A 143 3.28 -6.60 0.65
N ILE A 144 3.81 -7.83 0.73
CA ILE A 144 3.63 -8.85 -0.32
C ILE A 144 2.17 -9.34 -0.33
N ALA A 145 1.60 -9.62 0.84
CA ALA A 145 0.24 -10.14 0.95
C ALA A 145 -0.84 -9.17 0.46
N THR A 146 -0.56 -7.87 0.46
CA THR A 146 -1.45 -6.81 -0.08
C THR A 146 -1.01 -6.27 -1.44
N ASN A 147 0.15 -6.73 -1.95
CA ASN A 147 0.78 -6.14 -3.15
C ASN A 147 0.95 -4.63 -3.02
N ALA A 148 1.51 -4.18 -1.90
CA ALA A 148 1.65 -2.76 -1.58
C ALA A 148 2.35 -1.99 -2.72
N GLY A 149 1.83 -0.81 -3.02
CA GLY A 149 2.43 0.17 -3.89
C GLY A 149 3.28 1.17 -3.12
N GLY A 150 3.41 2.38 -3.65
CA GLY A 150 4.14 3.48 -3.03
C GLY A 150 4.64 4.50 -4.05
N THR A 151 5.46 5.43 -3.61
CA THR A 151 5.86 6.62 -4.37
C THR A 151 6.69 6.36 -5.62
N ALA A 152 7.35 5.19 -5.72
CA ALA A 152 8.29 4.85 -6.80
C ALA A 152 7.76 3.75 -7.77
N VAL A 153 6.46 3.43 -7.70
CA VAL A 153 5.82 2.39 -8.53
C VAL A 153 5.99 2.69 -10.01
N LEU A 154 5.90 3.95 -10.41
CA LEU A 154 6.07 4.40 -11.79
C LEU A 154 7.35 3.84 -12.47
N ARG A 155 8.44 3.73 -11.71
CA ARG A 155 9.73 3.24 -12.22
C ARG A 155 10.01 1.79 -11.89
N TYR A 156 9.66 1.33 -10.70
CA TYR A 156 10.12 0.04 -10.17
C TYR A 156 9.01 -1.00 -10.08
N GLY A 157 7.76 -0.59 -10.32
CA GLY A 157 6.59 -1.43 -10.11
C GLY A 157 6.19 -1.53 -8.64
N ASN A 158 5.09 -2.22 -8.39
CA ASN A 158 4.61 -2.50 -7.04
C ASN A 158 5.35 -3.72 -6.43
N THR A 159 4.95 -4.14 -5.23
CA THR A 159 5.61 -5.26 -4.53
C THR A 159 5.66 -6.54 -5.37
N ARG A 160 4.64 -6.83 -6.20
CA ARG A 160 4.61 -7.97 -7.13
C ARG A 160 5.81 -7.98 -8.08
N ASP A 161 6.17 -6.82 -8.61
CA ASP A 161 7.30 -6.66 -9.53
C ASP A 161 8.65 -6.82 -8.83
N LEU A 162 8.68 -6.55 -7.53
CA LEU A 162 9.90 -6.62 -6.71
C LEU A 162 10.19 -8.04 -6.21
N VAL A 163 9.21 -8.93 -6.13
CA VAL A 163 9.37 -10.28 -5.59
C VAL A 163 9.86 -11.26 -6.66
N LEU A 164 11.04 -11.86 -6.43
CA LEU A 164 11.59 -12.93 -7.29
C LEU A 164 11.21 -14.31 -6.78
N GLY A 165 11.21 -14.53 -5.49
CA GLY A 165 10.89 -15.80 -4.87
C GLY A 165 10.25 -15.62 -3.51
N MET A 166 9.57 -16.65 -3.02
CA MET A 166 8.99 -16.66 -1.67
C MET A 166 8.84 -18.07 -1.12
N GLU A 167 8.68 -18.14 0.17
CA GLU A 167 8.30 -19.34 0.91
C GLU A 167 6.93 -19.10 1.55
N VAL A 168 6.03 -20.07 1.41
CA VAL A 168 4.65 -19.98 1.90
C VAL A 168 4.26 -21.25 2.61
N VAL A 169 3.58 -21.12 3.74
CA VAL A 169 2.95 -22.25 4.43
C VAL A 169 1.46 -22.28 4.09
N LEU A 170 0.99 -23.40 3.58
CA LEU A 170 -0.42 -23.64 3.24
C LEU A 170 -1.26 -23.94 4.49
N ALA A 171 -2.59 -23.89 4.34
CA ALA A 171 -3.54 -24.14 5.42
C ALA A 171 -3.33 -25.49 6.15
N ASP A 172 -2.85 -26.51 5.46
CA ASP A 172 -2.58 -27.84 6.01
C ASP A 172 -1.18 -28.01 6.63
N GLY A 173 -0.38 -26.94 6.67
CA GLY A 173 0.97 -26.91 7.21
C GLY A 173 2.07 -27.31 6.23
N ARG A 174 1.75 -27.68 4.99
CA ARG A 174 2.80 -27.93 3.97
C ARG A 174 3.50 -26.64 3.58
N VAL A 175 4.82 -26.72 3.42
CA VAL A 175 5.67 -25.61 3.00
C VAL A 175 5.90 -25.66 1.50
N VAL A 176 5.57 -24.58 0.80
CA VAL A 176 5.89 -24.40 -0.61
C VAL A 176 7.11 -23.49 -0.70
N ASN A 177 8.25 -24.06 -1.07
CA ASN A 177 9.49 -23.34 -1.22
C ASN A 177 9.72 -22.94 -2.68
N MET A 178 9.56 -21.65 -2.96
CA MET A 178 9.81 -21.02 -4.27
C MET A 178 10.92 -19.95 -4.14
N MET A 179 11.85 -20.13 -3.20
CA MET A 179 12.96 -19.20 -2.88
C MET A 179 14.04 -19.22 -3.96
N ARG A 180 13.75 -18.61 -5.10
CA ARG A 180 14.69 -18.49 -6.22
C ARG A 180 14.91 -17.03 -6.56
N GLY A 181 16.18 -16.58 -6.58
CA GLY A 181 16.59 -15.23 -7.02
C GLY A 181 16.72 -15.09 -8.53
N LEU A 182 16.03 -15.92 -9.32
CA LEU A 182 16.15 -15.95 -10.77
C LEU A 182 15.31 -14.85 -11.41
N ARG A 183 15.89 -14.13 -12.38
CA ARG A 183 15.15 -13.13 -13.17
C ARG A 183 14.35 -13.77 -14.31
N LYS A 184 14.68 -15.01 -14.71
CA LYS A 184 13.95 -15.79 -15.69
C LYS A 184 13.74 -17.21 -15.15
N ASP A 185 12.50 -17.62 -15.01
CA ASP A 185 12.10 -18.98 -14.61
C ASP A 185 10.78 -19.34 -15.30
N ASN A 186 10.86 -20.13 -16.38
CA ASN A 186 9.70 -20.59 -17.16
C ASN A 186 9.45 -22.09 -16.92
N THR A 187 9.76 -22.62 -15.73
CA THR A 187 9.64 -24.06 -15.40
C THR A 187 8.26 -24.44 -14.87
N GLY A 188 7.20 -23.86 -15.37
CA GLY A 188 5.81 -24.16 -15.00
C GLY A 188 5.03 -22.89 -14.65
N TYR A 189 3.89 -23.08 -13.98
CA TYR A 189 3.11 -21.95 -13.48
C TYR A 189 3.86 -21.19 -12.40
N ASP A 190 3.81 -19.87 -12.47
CA ASP A 190 4.40 -19.00 -11.46
C ASP A 190 3.50 -18.89 -10.22
N LEU A 191 3.55 -19.92 -9.38
CA LEU A 191 2.67 -20.06 -8.22
C LEU A 191 2.80 -18.92 -7.20
N LYS A 192 3.94 -18.25 -7.10
CA LYS A 192 4.10 -17.13 -6.16
C LYS A 192 3.08 -16.01 -6.42
N GLN A 193 2.64 -15.85 -7.67
CA GLN A 193 1.65 -14.85 -8.06
C GLN A 193 0.28 -15.04 -7.41
N LEU A 194 -0.06 -16.26 -6.98
CA LEU A 194 -1.30 -16.56 -6.27
C LEU A 194 -1.32 -16.00 -4.85
N PHE A 195 -0.15 -15.91 -4.21
CA PHE A 195 -0.03 -15.48 -2.81
C PHE A 195 0.15 -13.98 -2.66
N ILE A 196 0.67 -13.30 -3.69
CA ILE A 196 0.76 -11.84 -3.73
C ILE A 196 -0.64 -11.27 -3.92
N SER A 197 -1.03 -10.31 -3.07
CA SER A 197 -2.39 -9.75 -3.03
C SER A 197 -3.48 -10.72 -2.55
N SER A 198 -3.10 -11.83 -1.91
CA SER A 198 -4.07 -12.80 -1.36
C SER A 198 -4.55 -12.44 0.06
N GLU A 199 -4.01 -11.40 0.67
CA GLU A 199 -4.34 -10.94 2.02
C GLU A 199 -4.31 -12.06 3.08
N GLY A 200 -3.38 -13.02 2.92
CA GLY A 200 -3.25 -14.15 3.84
C GLY A 200 -4.37 -15.17 3.76
N THR A 201 -5.23 -15.12 2.75
CA THR A 201 -6.36 -16.07 2.60
C THR A 201 -5.96 -17.39 1.93
N LEU A 202 -4.83 -17.44 1.21
CA LEU A 202 -4.36 -18.63 0.48
C LEU A 202 -3.17 -19.34 1.13
N GLY A 203 -2.43 -18.65 1.99
CA GLY A 203 -1.25 -19.14 2.68
C GLY A 203 -0.60 -18.06 3.51
N VAL A 204 0.34 -18.46 4.36
CA VAL A 204 1.14 -17.54 5.20
C VAL A 204 2.54 -17.44 4.61
N ILE A 205 2.90 -16.24 4.14
CA ILE A 205 4.23 -15.94 3.61
C ILE A 205 5.21 -15.87 4.78
N THR A 206 6.29 -16.63 4.71
CA THR A 206 7.30 -16.70 5.76
C THR A 206 8.63 -16.06 5.37
N ARG A 207 9.00 -16.14 4.09
CA ARG A 207 10.26 -15.59 3.56
C ARG A 207 10.07 -15.09 2.14
N ALA A 208 10.92 -14.18 1.69
CA ALA A 208 10.92 -13.71 0.31
C ALA A 208 12.34 -13.37 -0.17
N VAL A 209 12.53 -13.47 -1.49
CA VAL A 209 13.66 -12.90 -2.23
C VAL A 209 13.14 -11.70 -3.01
N VAL A 210 13.67 -10.53 -2.72
CA VAL A 210 13.27 -9.27 -3.36
C VAL A 210 14.39 -8.69 -4.21
N LYS A 211 14.02 -7.92 -5.24
CA LYS A 211 14.95 -7.21 -6.13
C LYS A 211 15.51 -5.99 -5.43
N LEU A 212 16.79 -5.75 -5.68
CA LEU A 212 17.46 -4.50 -5.38
C LEU A 212 17.83 -3.78 -6.67
N PHE A 213 18.12 -2.50 -6.54
CA PHE A 213 18.52 -1.62 -7.64
C PHE A 213 19.74 -0.77 -7.23
N ASN A 214 20.35 -0.10 -8.20
CA ASN A 214 21.40 0.85 -7.90
C ASN A 214 20.85 2.07 -7.16
N LEU A 215 21.58 2.54 -6.16
CA LEU A 215 21.27 3.82 -5.52
C LEU A 215 21.38 4.96 -6.54
N PRO A 216 20.38 5.85 -6.62
CA PRO A 216 20.53 7.08 -7.40
C PRO A 216 21.62 7.96 -6.76
N GLN A 217 22.43 8.61 -7.60
CA GLN A 217 23.43 9.59 -7.14
C GLN A 217 22.82 11.00 -7.07
N THR A 218 21.87 11.28 -7.94
CA THR A 218 21.22 12.59 -8.03
C THR A 218 19.71 12.41 -8.17
N THR A 219 18.98 13.21 -7.42
CA THR A 219 17.53 13.33 -7.51
C THR A 219 17.18 14.79 -7.76
N CYS A 220 16.34 15.04 -8.75
CA CYS A 220 15.80 16.36 -9.07
C CYS A 220 14.30 16.34 -8.82
N THR A 221 13.80 17.28 -8.03
CA THR A 221 12.38 17.34 -7.66
C THR A 221 11.82 18.74 -7.99
N ALA A 222 10.58 18.80 -8.43
CA ALA A 222 9.86 20.04 -8.63
C ALA A 222 8.42 19.94 -8.12
N LEU A 223 7.90 21.05 -7.61
CA LEU A 223 6.48 21.27 -7.37
C LEU A 223 5.97 22.16 -8.50
N VAL A 224 4.97 21.68 -9.27
CA VAL A 224 4.55 22.30 -10.53
C VAL A 224 3.05 22.57 -10.50
N GLY A 225 2.67 23.83 -10.58
CA GLY A 225 1.29 24.30 -10.58
C GLY A 225 0.66 24.20 -11.97
N VAL A 226 -0.53 23.61 -12.04
CA VAL A 226 -1.31 23.42 -13.27
C VAL A 226 -2.77 23.84 -13.06
N GLU A 227 -3.50 24.08 -14.15
CA GLU A 227 -4.88 24.56 -14.12
C GLU A 227 -5.87 23.48 -13.64
N ASP A 228 -5.68 22.25 -14.10
CA ASP A 228 -6.59 21.14 -13.85
C ASP A 228 -5.90 19.77 -14.00
N PRO A 229 -6.57 18.65 -13.69
CA PRO A 229 -6.02 17.31 -13.89
C PRO A 229 -5.73 16.95 -15.35
N HIS A 230 -6.40 17.57 -16.35
CA HIS A 230 -6.08 17.36 -17.76
C HIS A 230 -4.69 17.91 -18.09
N LYS A 231 -4.38 19.11 -17.61
CA LYS A 231 -3.04 19.71 -17.73
C LYS A 231 -1.97 18.92 -16.99
N ALA A 232 -2.32 18.34 -15.84
CA ALA A 232 -1.41 17.43 -15.14
C ALA A 232 -1.08 16.17 -15.96
N CYS A 233 -2.06 15.58 -16.65
CA CYS A 233 -1.85 14.43 -17.55
C CYS A 233 -0.99 14.82 -18.78
N GLU A 234 -1.20 16.02 -19.37
CA GLU A 234 -0.37 16.52 -20.46
C GLU A 234 1.09 16.74 -20.01
N LEU A 235 1.27 17.30 -18.82
CA LEU A 235 2.59 17.49 -18.21
C LEU A 235 3.28 16.13 -17.98
N LEU A 236 2.57 15.15 -17.40
CA LEU A 236 3.09 13.81 -17.19
C LEU A 236 3.57 13.16 -18.51
N ALA A 237 2.78 13.25 -19.57
CA ALA A 237 3.14 12.70 -20.89
C ALA A 237 4.41 13.38 -21.43
N SER A 238 4.53 14.70 -21.28
CA SER A 238 5.71 15.47 -21.68
C SER A 238 6.95 15.08 -20.89
N VAL A 239 6.84 14.98 -19.57
CA VAL A 239 7.94 14.56 -18.69
C VAL A 239 8.35 13.11 -18.97
N LYS A 240 7.41 12.18 -19.14
CA LYS A 240 7.70 10.80 -19.54
C LYS A 240 8.51 10.74 -20.84
N THR A 241 8.14 11.55 -21.82
CA THR A 241 8.83 11.58 -23.13
C THR A 241 10.25 12.15 -22.99
N ALA A 242 10.43 13.19 -22.19
CA ALA A 242 11.72 13.86 -22.06
C ALA A 242 12.70 13.15 -21.11
N ALA A 243 12.21 12.64 -19.99
CA ALA A 243 13.04 12.03 -18.94
C ALA A 243 13.17 10.50 -19.06
N GLY A 244 12.22 9.83 -19.75
CA GLY A 244 12.22 8.38 -19.90
C GLY A 244 12.31 7.66 -18.56
N PRO A 245 13.23 6.68 -18.42
CA PRO A 245 13.35 5.87 -17.20
C PRO A 245 13.90 6.64 -15.98
N ALA A 246 14.28 7.93 -16.12
CA ALA A 246 14.68 8.73 -14.98
C ALA A 246 13.48 9.18 -14.13
N LEU A 247 12.28 9.23 -14.68
CA LEU A 247 11.06 9.59 -13.94
C LEU A 247 10.74 8.54 -12.89
N THR A 248 10.82 8.92 -11.60
CA THR A 248 10.59 8.04 -10.44
C THR A 248 9.30 8.32 -9.71
N GLY A 249 8.87 9.57 -9.64
CA GLY A 249 7.64 9.96 -8.97
C GLY A 249 6.89 11.04 -9.75
N PHE A 250 5.56 10.94 -9.77
CA PHE A 250 4.69 11.96 -10.31
C PHE A 250 3.36 11.96 -9.56
N GLU A 251 3.25 12.92 -8.61
CA GLU A 251 2.08 13.06 -7.75
C GLU A 251 1.15 14.16 -8.25
N LEU A 252 -0.12 14.07 -7.93
CA LEU A 252 -1.13 15.10 -8.14
C LEU A 252 -1.71 15.52 -6.78
N MET A 253 -1.94 16.81 -6.55
CA MET A 253 -2.49 17.35 -5.32
C MET A 253 -3.37 18.55 -5.59
N GLN A 254 -4.53 18.64 -4.96
CA GLN A 254 -5.28 19.91 -4.92
C GLN A 254 -4.52 20.94 -4.10
N ALA A 255 -4.52 22.22 -4.50
CA ALA A 255 -3.89 23.32 -3.78
C ALA A 255 -4.32 23.37 -2.30
N LYS A 256 -5.63 23.23 -2.03
CA LYS A 256 -6.17 23.22 -0.67
C LYS A 256 -5.59 22.13 0.23
N CYS A 257 -5.14 21.01 -0.33
CA CYS A 257 -4.47 19.96 0.46
C CYS A 257 -3.11 20.43 0.94
N ILE A 258 -2.38 21.16 0.08
CA ILE A 258 -1.07 21.73 0.39
C ILE A 258 -1.21 22.89 1.39
N GLU A 259 -2.19 23.79 1.18
CA GLU A 259 -2.52 24.89 2.09
C GLU A 259 -2.82 24.36 3.49
N ARG A 260 -3.65 23.32 3.57
CA ARG A 260 -3.98 22.63 4.84
C ARG A 260 -2.74 22.06 5.53
N VAL A 261 -1.80 21.49 4.79
CA VAL A 261 -0.51 21.05 5.36
C VAL A 261 0.24 22.23 5.97
N GLY A 262 0.34 23.36 5.26
CA GLY A 262 1.00 24.57 5.78
C GLY A 262 0.33 25.16 7.02
N GLU A 263 -0.99 25.00 7.16
CA GLU A 263 -1.76 25.47 8.32
C GLU A 263 -1.70 24.52 9.53
N GLN A 264 -1.69 23.20 9.30
CA GLN A 264 -1.88 22.20 10.35
C GLN A 264 -0.57 21.53 10.79
N ILE A 265 0.50 21.57 10.00
CA ILE A 265 1.73 20.82 10.24
C ILE A 265 2.90 21.78 10.45
N GLU A 266 3.17 22.14 11.68
CA GLU A 266 4.21 23.13 12.06
C GLU A 266 5.63 22.79 11.54
N SER A 267 5.94 21.51 11.34
CA SER A 267 7.25 21.05 10.87
C SER A 267 7.46 21.26 9.36
N VAL A 268 6.41 21.56 8.60
CA VAL A 268 6.44 21.72 7.14
C VAL A 268 6.32 23.19 6.77
N THR A 269 7.28 23.67 5.96
CA THR A 269 7.25 25.04 5.41
C THR A 269 6.98 24.98 3.92
N LEU A 270 5.99 25.72 3.44
CA LEU A 270 5.66 25.80 2.03
C LEU A 270 6.74 26.59 1.27
N PRO A 271 7.07 26.22 0.00
CA PRO A 271 8.14 26.86 -0.76
C PRO A 271 7.78 28.27 -1.27
N GLY A 272 6.50 28.62 -1.25
CA GLY A 272 5.96 29.88 -1.70
C GLY A 272 4.45 29.92 -1.71
N ASP A 273 3.85 30.76 -2.55
CA ASP A 273 2.40 30.87 -2.69
C ASP A 273 1.84 29.71 -3.52
N VAL A 274 1.26 28.72 -2.84
CA VAL A 274 0.63 27.57 -3.48
C VAL A 274 -0.80 27.85 -3.95
N SER A 275 -1.39 29.01 -3.62
CA SER A 275 -2.70 29.43 -4.13
C SER A 275 -2.65 29.94 -5.58
N SER A 276 -1.44 30.10 -6.14
CA SER A 276 -1.22 30.55 -7.53
C SER A 276 -1.80 29.57 -8.57
N ALA A 277 -1.96 28.29 -8.23
CA ALA A 277 -2.55 27.27 -9.09
C ALA A 277 -3.53 26.39 -8.34
N PRO A 278 -4.65 25.95 -8.94
CA PRO A 278 -5.65 25.10 -8.26
C PRO A 278 -5.17 23.65 -8.04
N TRP A 279 -4.22 23.17 -8.85
CA TRP A 279 -3.63 21.86 -8.76
C TRP A 279 -2.11 21.89 -8.85
N TRP A 280 -1.47 20.96 -8.17
CA TRP A 280 -0.01 20.86 -8.11
C TRP A 280 0.45 19.44 -8.41
N CYS A 281 1.52 19.33 -9.19
CA CYS A 281 2.21 18.07 -9.43
C CYS A 281 3.55 18.09 -8.71
N LEU A 282 3.88 17.02 -7.96
CA LEU A 282 5.25 16.79 -7.50
C LEU A 282 5.92 15.83 -8.48
N VAL A 283 7.01 16.29 -9.10
CA VAL A 283 7.73 15.54 -10.13
C VAL A 283 9.12 15.21 -9.62
N GLU A 284 9.51 13.93 -9.69
CA GLU A 284 10.84 13.48 -9.30
C GLU A 284 11.54 12.72 -10.42
N LEU A 285 12.78 13.09 -10.69
CA LEU A 285 13.71 12.40 -11.58
C LEU A 285 14.90 11.87 -10.77
N SER A 286 15.26 10.61 -10.95
CA SER A 286 16.40 9.98 -10.27
C SER A 286 17.42 9.44 -11.28
N TYR A 287 18.68 9.78 -11.09
CA TYR A 287 19.79 9.45 -11.97
C TYR A 287 20.86 8.62 -11.27
N ALA A 288 21.36 7.58 -11.94
CA ALA A 288 22.49 6.78 -11.48
C ALA A 288 23.83 7.52 -11.54
N ARG A 289 23.90 8.62 -12.29
CA ARG A 289 25.05 9.54 -12.40
C ARG A 289 24.54 10.97 -12.45
N ASP A 290 25.34 11.91 -11.94
CA ASP A 290 24.99 13.32 -12.00
C ASP A 290 24.85 13.78 -13.47
N PRO A 291 23.68 14.31 -13.87
CA PRO A 291 23.46 14.85 -15.21
C PRO A 291 24.19 16.17 -15.48
N GLY A 292 24.81 16.79 -14.46
CA GLY A 292 25.54 18.06 -14.55
C GLY A 292 24.66 19.31 -14.65
N CYS A 293 23.34 19.17 -14.76
CA CYS A 293 22.34 20.23 -14.69
C CYS A 293 21.03 19.63 -14.16
N ASN A 294 20.06 20.48 -13.78
CA ASN A 294 18.72 19.99 -13.43
C ASN A 294 17.87 19.82 -14.72
N PRO A 295 17.59 18.58 -15.17
CA PRO A 295 16.85 18.40 -16.42
C PRO A 295 15.40 18.91 -16.36
N LEU A 296 14.82 19.06 -15.15
CA LEU A 296 13.47 19.63 -14.99
C LEU A 296 13.40 21.08 -15.45
N GLU A 297 14.49 21.87 -15.34
CA GLU A 297 14.49 23.27 -15.81
C GLU A 297 14.09 23.34 -17.28
N SER A 298 14.80 22.65 -18.16
CA SER A 298 14.55 22.70 -19.61
C SER A 298 13.21 22.04 -20.02
N ILE A 299 12.72 21.08 -19.22
CA ILE A 299 11.41 20.47 -19.45
C ILE A 299 10.31 21.47 -19.10
N LEU A 300 10.40 22.10 -17.93
CA LEU A 300 9.39 23.02 -17.43
C LEU A 300 9.34 24.33 -18.19
N GLU A 301 10.50 24.88 -18.63
CA GLU A 301 10.53 26.04 -19.51
C GLU A 301 9.63 25.87 -20.74
N LYS A 302 9.72 24.72 -21.41
CA LYS A 302 8.87 24.43 -22.58
C LYS A 302 7.39 24.32 -22.22
N GLN A 303 7.08 23.82 -21.02
CA GLN A 303 5.70 23.70 -20.57
C GLN A 303 5.10 25.06 -20.17
N PHE A 304 5.90 25.96 -19.63
CA PHE A 304 5.54 27.38 -19.42
C PHE A 304 5.24 28.08 -20.74
N GLU A 305 6.16 27.99 -21.72
CA GLU A 305 5.96 28.57 -23.06
C GLU A 305 4.70 28.01 -23.74
N GLY A 306 4.37 26.74 -23.51
CA GLY A 306 3.17 26.07 -24.02
C GLY A 306 1.88 26.41 -23.26
N GLY A 307 1.95 27.11 -22.12
CA GLY A 307 0.81 27.43 -21.27
C GLY A 307 0.24 26.25 -20.49
N ASN A 308 1.01 25.16 -20.32
CA ASN A 308 0.59 23.98 -19.56
C ASN A 308 0.94 24.08 -18.07
N VAL A 309 1.84 24.98 -17.70
CA VAL A 309 2.31 25.22 -16.32
C VAL A 309 2.04 26.65 -15.94
N ILE A 310 1.50 26.87 -14.76
CA ILE A 310 1.19 28.21 -14.20
C ILE A 310 2.35 28.69 -13.34
N ASP A 311 2.92 27.82 -12.50
CA ASP A 311 3.99 28.14 -11.55
C ASP A 311 4.84 26.89 -11.28
N ALA A 312 6.08 27.06 -10.79
CA ALA A 312 6.93 25.94 -10.42
C ALA A 312 8.00 26.31 -9.39
N PHE A 313 8.20 25.42 -8.42
CA PHE A 313 9.30 25.46 -7.47
C PHE A 313 10.24 24.28 -7.75
N LEU A 314 11.50 24.58 -8.12
CA LEU A 314 12.52 23.56 -8.33
C LEU A 314 13.36 23.37 -7.06
N SER A 315 13.69 22.12 -6.74
CA SER A 315 14.64 21.85 -5.66
C SER A 315 16.06 22.24 -6.06
N ASN A 316 16.71 23.05 -5.22
CA ASN A 316 18.11 23.44 -5.37
C ASN A 316 19.01 22.67 -4.39
N SER A 317 18.43 21.87 -3.52
CA SER A 317 19.12 21.08 -2.52
C SER A 317 18.35 19.81 -2.18
N VAL A 318 19.03 18.83 -1.55
CA VAL A 318 18.38 17.64 -0.99
C VAL A 318 17.31 18.02 0.02
N LYS A 319 17.53 19.10 0.79
CA LYS A 319 16.56 19.58 1.77
C LYS A 319 15.28 20.09 1.10
N ASP A 320 15.37 20.79 -0.02
CA ASP A 320 14.18 21.27 -0.74
C ASP A 320 13.36 20.08 -1.25
N SER A 321 14.04 19.09 -1.83
CA SER A 321 13.42 17.83 -2.28
C SER A 321 12.67 17.12 -1.14
N GLN A 322 13.32 17.01 0.02
CA GLN A 322 12.71 16.43 1.22
C GLN A 322 11.50 17.25 1.70
N THR A 323 11.56 18.59 1.60
CA THR A 323 10.44 19.46 1.96
C THR A 323 9.24 19.23 1.02
N PHE A 324 9.47 19.11 -0.28
CA PHE A 324 8.37 18.85 -1.24
C PHE A 324 7.70 17.50 -0.98
N TRP A 325 8.48 16.46 -0.70
CA TRP A 325 7.93 15.18 -0.30
C TRP A 325 7.22 15.25 1.06
N ALA A 326 7.77 15.97 2.03
CA ALA A 326 7.13 16.15 3.34
C ALA A 326 5.77 16.83 3.22
N ILE A 327 5.59 17.79 2.30
CA ILE A 327 4.27 18.37 2.00
C ILE A 327 3.31 17.28 1.56
N ARG A 328 3.69 16.47 0.55
CA ARG A 328 2.85 15.40 0.00
C ARG A 328 2.48 14.33 1.04
N GLU A 329 3.46 13.90 1.82
CA GLU A 329 3.30 12.85 2.83
C GLU A 329 2.49 13.30 4.05
N SER A 330 2.45 14.61 4.32
CA SER A 330 1.73 15.17 5.45
C SER A 330 0.22 15.40 5.18
N ILE A 331 -0.25 15.29 3.94
CA ILE A 331 -1.67 15.52 3.60
C ILE A 331 -2.62 14.67 4.46
N PRO A 332 -2.41 13.34 4.64
CA PRO A 332 -3.31 12.53 5.47
C PRO A 332 -3.36 12.99 6.94
N SER A 333 -2.21 13.44 7.47
CA SER A 333 -2.13 13.96 8.83
C SER A 333 -2.84 15.31 8.96
N ALA A 334 -2.66 16.20 8.00
CA ALA A 334 -3.34 17.49 7.96
C ALA A 334 -4.88 17.32 7.85
N ASP A 335 -5.34 16.38 7.01
CA ASP A 335 -6.75 16.03 6.91
C ASP A 335 -7.33 15.50 8.24
N ALA A 336 -6.55 14.73 8.99
CA ALA A 336 -6.98 14.24 10.29
C ALA A 336 -7.19 15.37 11.32
N HIS A 337 -6.41 16.45 11.26
CA HIS A 337 -6.56 17.60 12.15
C HIS A 337 -7.85 18.40 11.92
N VAL A 338 -8.42 18.37 10.71
CA VAL A 338 -9.65 19.10 10.38
C VAL A 338 -10.91 18.25 10.43
N GLY A 339 -10.84 17.07 11.02
CA GLY A 339 -12.00 16.19 11.27
C GLY A 339 -11.94 14.85 10.56
N GLY A 340 -10.87 14.60 9.80
CA GLY A 340 -10.64 13.35 9.06
C GLY A 340 -11.49 13.21 7.81
N ASN A 341 -11.09 12.28 6.97
CA ASN A 341 -11.73 12.00 5.69
C ASN A 341 -12.07 10.51 5.54
N LEU A 342 -13.10 10.23 4.76
CA LEU A 342 -13.34 8.89 4.21
C LEU A 342 -12.31 8.61 3.12
N HIS A 343 -11.46 7.64 3.35
CA HIS A 343 -10.45 7.24 2.38
C HIS A 343 -11.07 6.39 1.26
N ASN A 344 -10.96 6.86 0.02
CA ASN A 344 -11.24 6.10 -1.21
C ASN A 344 -9.92 6.04 -2.00
N ASP A 345 -9.25 4.92 -1.85
CA ASP A 345 -8.02 4.57 -2.55
C ASP A 345 -8.39 3.84 -3.84
N VAL A 346 -8.36 4.55 -4.96
CA VAL A 346 -8.85 4.07 -6.26
C VAL A 346 -7.74 4.08 -7.31
N SER A 347 -7.85 3.19 -8.30
CA SER A 347 -6.96 3.19 -9.46
C SER A 347 -7.75 3.33 -10.74
N ILE A 348 -7.34 4.26 -11.60
CA ILE A 348 -7.95 4.62 -12.87
C ILE A 348 -6.86 4.62 -13.95
N GLU A 349 -7.17 4.24 -15.18
CA GLU A 349 -6.22 4.41 -16.28
C GLU A 349 -5.79 5.88 -16.38
N ILE A 350 -4.47 6.12 -16.53
CA ILE A 350 -3.90 7.49 -16.47
C ILE A 350 -4.59 8.44 -17.47
N SER A 351 -4.96 7.93 -18.65
CA SER A 351 -5.68 8.70 -19.68
C SER A 351 -7.07 9.15 -19.26
N ASP A 352 -7.68 8.46 -18.28
CA ASP A 352 -9.05 8.67 -17.83
C ASP A 352 -9.15 9.42 -16.49
N ILE A 353 -8.01 9.62 -15.81
CA ILE A 353 -7.99 10.22 -14.45
C ILE A 353 -8.69 11.58 -14.42
N ALA A 354 -8.41 12.46 -15.37
CA ALA A 354 -9.00 13.79 -15.37
C ALA A 354 -10.52 13.74 -15.52
N ALA A 355 -11.02 12.93 -16.45
CA ALA A 355 -12.45 12.72 -16.65
C ALA A 355 -13.12 12.07 -15.42
N PHE A 356 -12.42 11.11 -14.79
CA PHE A 356 -12.88 10.50 -13.54
C PHE A 356 -13.01 11.52 -12.42
N VAL A 357 -12.01 12.38 -12.21
CA VAL A 357 -12.04 13.40 -11.15
C VAL A 357 -13.20 14.34 -11.35
N ASP A 358 -13.41 14.84 -12.59
CA ASP A 358 -14.53 15.74 -12.92
C ASP A 358 -15.87 15.08 -12.67
N GLU A 359 -16.07 13.85 -13.15
CA GLU A 359 -17.33 13.11 -13.01
C GLU A 359 -17.62 12.75 -11.55
N ALA A 360 -16.60 12.30 -10.80
CA ALA A 360 -16.77 11.90 -9.41
C ALA A 360 -17.09 13.11 -8.51
N LEU A 361 -16.43 14.24 -8.71
CA LEU A 361 -16.75 15.48 -7.99
C LEU A 361 -18.14 15.98 -8.33
N ALA A 362 -18.55 15.95 -9.61
CA ALA A 362 -19.88 16.36 -10.03
C ALA A 362 -20.97 15.44 -9.44
N ALA A 363 -20.78 14.13 -9.46
CA ALA A 363 -21.70 13.15 -8.90
C ALA A 363 -21.88 13.30 -7.38
N LEU A 364 -20.79 13.54 -6.66
CA LEU A 364 -20.82 13.77 -5.22
C LEU A 364 -21.52 15.09 -4.88
N ASN A 365 -21.17 16.20 -5.55
CA ASN A 365 -21.77 17.51 -5.31
C ASN A 365 -23.27 17.53 -5.62
N ALA A 366 -23.74 16.69 -6.55
CA ALA A 366 -25.17 16.56 -6.85
C ALA A 366 -25.98 15.88 -5.71
N ARG A 367 -25.31 15.09 -4.85
CA ARG A 367 -25.94 14.35 -3.73
C ARG A 367 -25.69 14.99 -2.37
N PHE A 368 -24.54 15.64 -2.20
CA PHE A 368 -24.07 16.12 -0.91
C PHE A 368 -23.46 17.52 -1.06
N ASP A 369 -24.14 18.55 -0.56
CA ASP A 369 -23.73 19.96 -0.65
C ASP A 369 -22.72 20.39 0.43
N TRP A 370 -22.38 19.50 1.34
CA TRP A 370 -21.50 19.72 2.49
C TRP A 370 -20.15 19.01 2.37
N ILE A 371 -19.83 18.38 1.26
CA ILE A 371 -18.55 17.65 1.09
C ILE A 371 -17.35 18.60 1.02
N ASP A 372 -16.24 18.14 1.52
CA ASP A 372 -14.92 18.76 1.40
C ASP A 372 -13.92 17.74 0.81
N PRO A 373 -13.86 17.60 -0.52
CA PRO A 373 -12.98 16.64 -1.15
C PRO A 373 -11.51 16.97 -0.92
N SER A 374 -10.68 15.95 -0.64
CA SER A 374 -9.22 16.02 -0.57
C SER A 374 -8.67 15.02 -1.60
N VAL A 375 -8.38 15.51 -2.81
CA VAL A 375 -7.95 14.67 -3.93
C VAL A 375 -6.45 14.86 -4.15
N PHE A 376 -5.71 13.77 -4.02
CA PHE A 376 -4.27 13.72 -4.25
C PHE A 376 -3.87 12.27 -4.56
N GLY A 377 -2.64 12.04 -5.05
CA GLY A 377 -2.17 10.67 -5.27
C GLY A 377 -1.13 10.54 -6.38
N HIS A 378 -0.82 9.30 -6.69
CA HIS A 378 0.22 8.90 -7.62
C HIS A 378 -0.29 8.95 -9.07
N LEU A 379 -0.34 10.16 -9.68
CA LEU A 379 -0.80 10.31 -11.06
C LEU A 379 0.01 9.45 -12.04
N GLY A 380 1.28 9.25 -11.73
CA GLY A 380 2.21 8.49 -12.56
C GLY A 380 1.81 7.04 -12.83
N ASP A 381 1.07 6.40 -11.92
CA ASP A 381 0.64 5.00 -12.01
C ASP A 381 -0.89 4.81 -11.93
N GLY A 382 -1.63 5.93 -11.84
CA GLY A 382 -3.09 5.88 -11.88
C GLY A 382 -3.79 5.75 -10.53
N ASN A 383 -3.06 5.78 -9.42
CA ASN A 383 -3.66 5.72 -8.08
C ASN A 383 -4.03 7.11 -7.56
N LEU A 384 -5.27 7.27 -7.15
CA LEU A 384 -5.77 8.47 -6.47
C LEU A 384 -6.30 8.14 -5.08
N HIS A 385 -5.88 8.92 -4.10
CA HIS A 385 -6.53 9.06 -2.81
C HIS A 385 -7.67 10.07 -2.97
N PHE A 386 -8.84 9.56 -3.34
CA PHE A 386 -10.03 10.36 -3.56
C PHE A 386 -10.81 10.46 -2.24
N ASN A 387 -10.27 11.25 -1.31
CA ASN A 387 -10.76 11.32 0.05
C ASN A 387 -11.85 12.36 0.19
N ILE A 388 -12.88 12.06 1.00
CA ILE A 388 -14.02 12.93 1.20
C ILE A 388 -14.16 13.27 2.68
N GLY A 389 -13.87 14.52 3.01
CA GLY A 389 -14.22 15.14 4.27
C GLY A 389 -15.60 15.80 4.24
N SER A 390 -15.94 16.54 5.28
CA SER A 390 -17.21 17.25 5.40
C SER A 390 -17.13 18.51 6.25
N ILE A 391 -17.98 19.48 5.94
CA ILE A 391 -18.19 20.68 6.73
C ILE A 391 -19.68 20.74 7.10
N PRO A 392 -20.06 20.59 8.40
CA PRO A 392 -19.18 20.34 9.57
C PRO A 392 -18.54 18.94 9.56
N PRO A 393 -17.49 18.71 10.36
CA PRO A 393 -16.85 17.40 10.50
C PRO A 393 -17.83 16.28 10.90
N ASN A 394 -17.50 15.04 10.53
CA ASN A 394 -18.23 13.77 10.78
C ASN A 394 -19.41 13.47 9.84
N LEU A 395 -20.00 14.42 9.12
CA LEU A 395 -21.08 14.11 8.18
C LEU A 395 -20.67 13.09 7.11
N ALA A 396 -19.42 13.14 6.67
CA ALA A 396 -18.90 12.14 5.72
C ALA A 396 -18.99 10.73 6.29
N PHE A 397 -18.61 10.53 7.56
CA PHE A 397 -18.65 9.21 8.22
C PHE A 397 -20.10 8.75 8.46
N GLU A 398 -21.04 9.66 8.75
CA GLU A 398 -22.46 9.34 8.89
C GLU A 398 -23.12 8.92 7.56
N ASN A 399 -22.55 9.36 6.44
CA ASN A 399 -23.05 9.07 5.08
C ASN A 399 -22.07 8.19 4.27
N GLU A 400 -21.19 7.46 4.94
CA GLU A 400 -20.10 6.69 4.34
C GLU A 400 -20.55 5.80 3.18
N GLU A 401 -21.63 5.02 3.36
CA GLU A 401 -22.13 4.09 2.34
C GLU A 401 -22.54 4.83 1.06
N GLY A 402 -23.30 5.92 1.19
CA GLY A 402 -23.76 6.71 0.04
C GLY A 402 -22.59 7.39 -0.71
N ILE A 403 -21.57 7.84 0.01
CA ILE A 403 -20.36 8.42 -0.59
C ILE A 403 -19.57 7.33 -1.34
N ARG A 404 -19.32 6.18 -0.70
CA ARG A 404 -18.59 5.07 -1.32
C ARG A 404 -19.32 4.52 -2.54
N GLU A 405 -20.63 4.32 -2.46
CA GLU A 405 -21.42 3.91 -3.62
C GLU A 405 -21.25 4.89 -4.78
N THR A 406 -21.38 6.20 -4.52
CA THR A 406 -21.24 7.24 -5.56
C THR A 406 -19.85 7.18 -6.22
N VAL A 407 -18.78 7.15 -5.41
CA VAL A 407 -17.40 7.08 -5.92
C VAL A 407 -17.17 5.78 -6.70
N TYR A 408 -17.58 4.64 -6.15
CA TYR A 408 -17.31 3.32 -6.76
C TYR A 408 -18.15 3.07 -8.03
N GLU A 409 -19.33 3.67 -8.15
CA GLU A 409 -20.09 3.68 -9.39
C GLU A 409 -19.35 4.44 -10.51
N VAL A 410 -18.74 5.58 -10.19
CA VAL A 410 -17.90 6.30 -11.16
C VAL A 410 -16.66 5.50 -11.50
N VAL A 411 -15.95 4.95 -10.50
CA VAL A 411 -14.80 4.05 -10.71
C VAL A 411 -15.16 2.93 -11.68
N SER A 412 -16.31 2.29 -11.50
CA SER A 412 -16.76 1.19 -12.37
C SER A 412 -17.02 1.64 -13.81
N ARG A 413 -17.58 2.85 -14.01
CA ARG A 413 -17.78 3.41 -15.37
C ARG A 413 -16.48 3.65 -16.12
N HIS A 414 -15.40 3.96 -15.38
CA HIS A 414 -14.04 4.15 -15.90
C HIS A 414 -13.19 2.86 -15.87
N ASN A 415 -13.80 1.68 -15.71
CA ASN A 415 -13.11 0.38 -15.58
C ASN A 415 -12.00 0.37 -14.53
N GLY A 416 -12.11 1.21 -13.51
CA GLY A 416 -11.12 1.35 -12.45
C GLY A 416 -11.22 0.31 -11.35
N SER A 417 -10.31 0.40 -10.38
CA SER A 417 -10.30 -0.44 -9.18
C SER A 417 -10.69 0.37 -7.95
N ILE A 418 -11.52 -0.20 -7.08
CA ILE A 418 -11.89 0.39 -5.78
C ILE A 418 -10.80 0.24 -4.71
N SER A 419 -9.69 -0.40 -5.04
CA SER A 419 -8.53 -0.53 -4.16
C SER A 419 -7.25 -0.59 -4.97
N ALA A 420 -6.48 0.49 -4.94
CA ALA A 420 -5.17 0.55 -5.59
C ALA A 420 -4.08 -0.12 -4.74
N GLU A 421 -4.00 0.21 -3.44
CA GLU A 421 -2.93 -0.21 -2.53
C GLU A 421 -3.45 -0.86 -1.24
N HIS A 422 -4.57 -0.36 -0.67
CA HIS A 422 -4.99 -0.71 0.69
C HIS A 422 -5.48 -2.15 0.85
N GLY A 423 -5.81 -2.82 -0.24
CA GLY A 423 -6.49 -4.12 -0.23
C GLY A 423 -8.00 -4.00 -0.01
N ILE A 424 -8.65 -5.15 0.09
CA ILE A 424 -10.10 -5.27 0.28
C ILE A 424 -10.44 -5.43 1.75
N GLY A 425 -9.75 -6.34 2.44
CA GLY A 425 -9.95 -6.64 3.85
C GLY A 425 -11.39 -6.95 4.22
N GLN A 426 -11.82 -6.37 5.33
CA GLN A 426 -13.22 -6.37 5.80
C GLN A 426 -14.00 -5.20 5.23
N LEU A 427 -13.35 -4.02 5.10
CA LEU A 427 -14.00 -2.74 4.78
C LEU A 427 -14.64 -2.73 3.40
N LYS A 428 -13.92 -3.16 2.38
CA LYS A 428 -14.36 -3.07 0.97
C LYS A 428 -15.00 -4.36 0.46
N ARG A 429 -15.07 -5.42 1.29
CA ARG A 429 -15.53 -6.75 0.89
C ARG A 429 -16.91 -6.76 0.25
N ALA A 430 -17.89 -6.07 0.84
CA ALA A 430 -19.25 -6.01 0.31
C ALA A 430 -19.30 -5.38 -1.10
N HIS A 431 -18.60 -4.26 -1.28
CA HIS A 431 -18.52 -3.59 -2.59
C HIS A 431 -17.74 -4.42 -3.59
N PHE A 432 -16.62 -5.06 -3.18
CA PHE A 432 -15.85 -5.94 -4.03
C PHE A 432 -16.69 -7.09 -4.58
N LEU A 433 -17.45 -7.79 -3.72
CA LEU A 433 -18.32 -8.90 -4.13
C LEU A 433 -19.49 -8.44 -5.04
N LYS A 434 -19.93 -7.19 -4.91
CA LYS A 434 -20.99 -6.60 -5.77
C LYS A 434 -20.45 -6.18 -7.15
N LEU A 435 -19.23 -5.67 -7.22
CA LEU A 435 -18.70 -5.01 -8.43
C LEU A 435 -17.82 -5.95 -9.27
N LYS A 436 -17.19 -6.96 -8.65
CA LYS A 436 -16.26 -7.87 -9.33
C LYS A 436 -17.02 -8.81 -10.27
N ASP A 437 -16.40 -9.13 -11.42
CA ASP A 437 -16.95 -10.08 -12.38
C ASP A 437 -17.29 -11.42 -11.70
N PRO A 438 -18.48 -11.99 -11.92
CA PRO A 438 -18.90 -13.24 -11.26
C PRO A 438 -18.00 -14.44 -11.59
N LEU A 439 -17.44 -14.52 -12.80
CA LEU A 439 -16.54 -15.61 -13.18
C LEU A 439 -15.19 -15.48 -12.49
N GLU A 440 -14.67 -14.24 -12.32
CA GLU A 440 -13.46 -14.01 -11.52
C GLU A 440 -13.67 -14.42 -10.07
N LEU A 441 -14.82 -14.09 -9.45
CA LEU A 441 -15.15 -14.51 -8.09
C LEU A 441 -15.25 -16.05 -7.96
N GLU A 442 -15.84 -16.71 -8.95
CA GLU A 442 -15.91 -18.18 -9.00
C GLU A 442 -14.52 -18.81 -9.02
N LEU A 443 -13.63 -18.30 -9.89
CA LEU A 443 -12.25 -18.78 -10.02
C LEU A 443 -11.42 -18.50 -8.75
N MET A 444 -11.53 -17.32 -8.14
CA MET A 444 -10.91 -17.02 -6.86
C MET A 444 -11.39 -17.97 -5.77
N GLY A 445 -12.70 -18.24 -5.70
CA GLY A 445 -13.30 -19.20 -4.79
C GLY A 445 -12.79 -20.64 -5.04
N ALA A 446 -12.61 -21.05 -6.29
CA ALA A 446 -12.04 -22.35 -6.63
C ALA A 446 -10.58 -22.49 -6.15
N ILE A 447 -9.76 -21.45 -6.36
CA ILE A 447 -8.38 -21.41 -5.85
C ILE A 447 -8.36 -21.48 -4.31
N LYS A 448 -9.20 -20.70 -3.65
CA LYS A 448 -9.33 -20.73 -2.18
C LYS A 448 -9.66 -22.13 -1.68
N ARG A 449 -10.67 -22.79 -2.24
CA ARG A 449 -11.06 -24.16 -1.86
C ARG A 449 -9.97 -25.19 -2.13
N ALA A 450 -9.17 -25.01 -3.17
CA ALA A 450 -8.06 -25.91 -3.48
C ALA A 450 -6.90 -25.83 -2.47
N LEU A 451 -6.60 -24.62 -1.96
CA LEU A 451 -5.47 -24.36 -1.06
C LEU A 451 -5.87 -24.36 0.42
N ASP A 452 -7.11 -24.02 0.72
CA ASP A 452 -7.69 -23.99 2.08
C ASP A 452 -9.12 -24.55 2.08
N PRO A 453 -9.27 -25.87 1.94
CA PRO A 453 -10.60 -26.51 1.82
C PRO A 453 -11.46 -26.40 3.07
N LYS A 454 -10.88 -26.08 4.24
CA LYS A 454 -11.59 -25.87 5.50
C LYS A 454 -11.90 -24.40 5.80
N GLY A 455 -11.42 -23.48 4.99
CA GLY A 455 -11.64 -22.03 5.16
C GLY A 455 -11.04 -21.47 6.44
N ILE A 456 -9.93 -22.02 6.93
CA ILE A 456 -9.34 -21.60 8.21
C ILE A 456 -8.48 -20.32 8.07
N LEU A 457 -7.95 -20.03 6.87
CA LEU A 457 -7.05 -18.90 6.67
C LEU A 457 -7.82 -17.60 6.44
N ASN A 458 -7.59 -16.65 7.33
CA ASN A 458 -8.07 -15.27 7.32
C ASN A 458 -9.57 -15.13 6.95
N PRO A 459 -10.48 -15.81 7.64
CA PRO A 459 -11.90 -15.78 7.29
C PRO A 459 -12.50 -14.39 7.42
N GLY A 460 -13.54 -14.10 6.61
CA GLY A 460 -14.23 -12.81 6.61
C GLY A 460 -13.49 -11.71 5.86
N LYS A 461 -12.40 -12.00 5.13
CA LYS A 461 -11.66 -11.06 4.29
C LYS A 461 -11.72 -11.49 2.83
N LEU A 462 -11.65 -10.50 1.94
CA LEU A 462 -11.58 -10.66 0.50
C LEU A 462 -12.82 -11.40 -0.08
N LEU A 463 -12.89 -12.71 0.03
CA LEU A 463 -13.94 -13.54 -0.55
C LEU A 463 -15.12 -13.79 0.40
N ALA A 464 -16.25 -14.25 -0.16
CA ALA A 464 -17.34 -14.79 0.61
C ALA A 464 -16.88 -16.04 1.39
N ASP A 465 -17.46 -16.25 2.60
CA ASP A 465 -17.17 -17.39 3.45
C ASP A 465 -17.75 -18.68 2.88
#